data_40d1f2f4272a584631d1865a0971c98d
#
_entry.id   40d1f2f4272a584631d1865a0971c98d
#
_cell.length_a   1.000
_cell.length_b   1.000
_cell.length_c   1.000
_cell.angle_alpha   90.00
_cell.angle_beta   90.00
_cell.angle_gamma   90.00
#
_symmetry.space_group_name_H-M   'P 1'
#
loop_
_entity.id
_entity.type
_entity.pdbx_description
1 polymer ?
#
loop_
_entity_poly.entity_id
_entity_poly.type
_entity_poly.pdbx_seq_one_letter_code
_entity_poly.pdbx_strand_id
1 'polypeptide(L)'
;MEEVSKMKLSQSFFYTLRENAKDEDSVSSNLLVRAGMIKKCSNGIYMIMPMGKKVLSKVENIIREEMDAKDAQELLMPALIPEDVYVQSGRREAFGSNMFSLSDRYNKRYVLGPTHEELFAVASSMDGKSYKDFPYNLYQIQTKYRDETRPRYGLIRVREFIMKDAYTFDVDEAGLDVAYNKMYD
;
A
#
# COMPACT_ATOMS: atom_id res chain seq x y z
N MET A 1 7.24 -1.63 33.50
CA MET A 1 8.01 -1.69 32.24
C MET A 1 8.19 -3.15 31.91
N GLU A 2 7.46 -3.66 30.95
CA GLU A 2 7.66 -5.04 30.48
C GLU A 2 9.05 -5.17 29.87
N GLU A 3 9.79 -6.15 30.34
CA GLU A 3 11.11 -6.50 29.81
C GLU A 3 10.92 -7.04 28.38
N VAL A 4 11.20 -6.21 27.39
CA VAL A 4 11.15 -6.62 25.99
C VAL A 4 12.16 -7.75 25.80
N SER A 5 11.66 -8.98 25.68
CA SER A 5 12.47 -10.16 25.40
C SER A 5 13.39 -9.93 24.20
N LYS A 6 14.68 -9.79 24.46
CA LYS A 6 15.69 -9.59 23.42
C LYS A 6 16.02 -10.95 22.78
N MET A 7 15.45 -11.20 21.62
CA MET A 7 15.79 -12.40 20.83
C MET A 7 17.28 -12.38 20.47
N LYS A 8 17.99 -13.46 20.74
CA LYS A 8 19.39 -13.64 20.32
C LYS A 8 19.48 -13.83 18.80
N LEU A 9 20.49 -13.29 18.17
CA LEU A 9 20.71 -13.44 16.72
C LEU A 9 20.79 -14.92 16.30
N SER A 10 21.41 -15.77 17.13
CA SER A 10 21.48 -17.21 16.90
C SER A 10 20.13 -17.94 16.91
N GLN A 11 19.07 -17.30 17.41
CA GLN A 11 17.72 -17.82 17.47
C GLN A 11 16.78 -17.12 16.48
N SER A 12 17.28 -16.13 15.74
CA SER A 12 16.47 -15.38 14.79
C SER A 12 16.50 -16.00 13.40
N PHE A 13 15.39 -15.89 12.68
CA PHE A 13 15.31 -16.29 11.27
C PHE A 13 15.95 -15.18 10.42
N PHE A 14 17.29 -15.19 10.39
CA PHE A 14 18.08 -14.15 9.75
C PHE A 14 19.30 -14.75 9.05
N TYR A 15 19.36 -14.61 7.74
CA TYR A 15 20.40 -15.14 6.89
C TYR A 15 20.86 -14.08 5.89
N THR A 16 22.17 -13.88 5.81
CA THR A 16 22.81 -12.98 4.85
C THR A 16 23.49 -13.73 3.73
N LEU A 17 23.67 -13.07 2.58
CA LEU A 17 24.44 -13.63 1.47
C LEU A 17 25.75 -12.86 1.29
N ARG A 18 26.81 -13.59 0.97
CA ARG A 18 28.13 -13.02 0.67
C ARG A 18 28.16 -12.44 -0.75
N GLU A 19 27.63 -13.19 -1.70
CA GLU A 19 27.61 -12.86 -3.12
C GLU A 19 26.34 -12.11 -3.52
N ASN A 20 26.42 -11.38 -4.62
CA ASN A 20 25.25 -10.75 -5.22
C ASN A 20 24.25 -11.82 -5.71
N ALA A 21 22.96 -11.53 -5.54
CA ALA A 21 21.91 -12.34 -6.11
C ALA A 21 21.91 -12.18 -7.65
N LYS A 22 21.97 -13.31 -8.37
CA LYS A 22 22.10 -13.31 -9.84
C LYS A 22 20.89 -12.70 -10.55
N ASP A 23 19.72 -12.70 -9.89
CA ASP A 23 18.45 -12.30 -10.47
C ASP A 23 18.01 -10.88 -10.06
N GLU A 24 18.93 -10.08 -9.47
CA GLU A 24 18.66 -8.72 -9.06
C GLU A 24 19.42 -7.74 -9.94
N ASP A 25 18.67 -6.76 -10.48
CA ASP A 25 19.12 -5.84 -11.51
C ASP A 25 19.60 -4.46 -10.99
N SER A 26 19.52 -4.25 -9.67
CA SER A 26 19.92 -2.99 -9.05
C SER A 26 20.78 -3.19 -7.80
N VAL A 27 21.59 -2.18 -7.48
CA VAL A 27 22.43 -2.17 -6.27
C VAL A 27 21.56 -2.25 -5.02
N SER A 28 20.45 -1.50 -4.97
CA SER A 28 19.56 -1.48 -3.81
C SER A 28 18.88 -2.82 -3.57
N SER A 29 18.38 -3.49 -4.60
CA SER A 29 17.77 -4.81 -4.47
C SER A 29 18.80 -5.86 -4.04
N ASN A 30 19.99 -5.85 -4.62
CA ASN A 30 21.08 -6.73 -4.20
C ASN A 30 21.44 -6.55 -2.73
N LEU A 31 21.55 -5.31 -2.25
CA LEU A 31 21.86 -5.02 -0.85
C LEU A 31 20.74 -5.52 0.09
N LEU A 32 19.47 -5.33 -0.26
CA LEU A 32 18.34 -5.79 0.53
C LEU A 32 18.28 -7.33 0.61
N VAL A 33 18.50 -8.02 -0.51
CA VAL A 33 18.54 -9.49 -0.56
C VAL A 33 19.74 -10.02 0.23
N ARG A 34 20.92 -9.45 0.02
CA ARG A 34 22.14 -9.85 0.75
C ARG A 34 22.04 -9.61 2.25
N ALA A 35 21.43 -8.51 2.67
CA ALA A 35 21.15 -8.21 4.05
C ALA A 35 20.07 -9.10 4.68
N GLY A 36 19.42 -9.99 3.92
CA GLY A 36 18.35 -10.85 4.41
C GLY A 36 17.08 -10.11 4.77
N MET A 37 16.88 -8.91 4.21
CA MET A 37 15.68 -8.09 4.44
C MET A 37 14.51 -8.49 3.55
N ILE A 38 14.80 -8.90 2.31
CA ILE A 38 13.80 -9.38 1.35
C ILE A 38 14.29 -10.67 0.67
N LYS A 39 13.33 -11.44 0.14
CA LYS A 39 13.61 -12.57 -0.77
C LYS A 39 12.66 -12.51 -1.95
N LYS A 40 13.18 -12.73 -3.14
CA LYS A 40 12.38 -12.80 -4.36
C LYS A 40 11.51 -14.07 -4.36
N CYS A 41 10.22 -13.91 -4.52
CA CYS A 41 9.27 -15.00 -4.70
C CYS A 41 9.07 -15.28 -6.20
N SER A 42 8.87 -14.20 -6.97
CA SER A 42 8.73 -14.19 -8.41
C SER A 42 9.13 -12.82 -8.95
N ASN A 43 9.08 -12.64 -10.26
CA ASN A 43 9.40 -11.35 -10.88
C ASN A 43 8.40 -10.27 -10.44
N GLY A 44 8.90 -9.27 -9.70
CA GLY A 44 8.09 -8.19 -9.11
C GLY A 44 7.30 -8.59 -7.87
N ILE A 45 7.60 -9.73 -7.26
CA ILE A 45 6.94 -10.20 -6.02
C ILE A 45 8.02 -10.60 -5.01
N TYR A 46 8.00 -9.98 -3.84
CA TYR A 46 9.02 -10.17 -2.80
C TYR A 46 8.42 -10.54 -1.45
N MET A 47 9.07 -11.45 -0.76
CA MET A 47 8.82 -11.73 0.66
C MET A 47 9.59 -10.71 1.49
N ILE A 48 8.92 -10.03 2.40
CA ILE A 48 9.55 -9.16 3.40
C ILE A 48 9.96 -10.03 4.59
N MET A 49 11.24 -10.20 4.81
CA MET A 49 11.81 -11.04 5.86
C MET A 49 11.77 -10.33 7.23
N PRO A 50 11.98 -11.02 8.36
CA PRO A 50 11.81 -10.44 9.70
C PRO A 50 12.55 -9.12 9.94
N MET A 51 13.79 -8.97 9.46
CA MET A 51 14.54 -7.71 9.57
C MET A 51 13.93 -6.61 8.67
N GLY A 52 13.56 -6.97 7.44
CA GLY A 52 12.86 -6.07 6.53
C GLY A 52 11.52 -5.61 7.11
N LYS A 53 10.75 -6.53 7.72
CA LYS A 53 9.46 -6.18 8.35
C LYS A 53 9.63 -5.22 9.54
N LYS A 54 10.69 -5.37 10.34
CA LYS A 54 11.00 -4.40 11.40
C LYS A 54 11.28 -2.99 10.86
N VAL A 55 12.01 -2.88 9.74
CA VAL A 55 12.27 -1.60 9.08
C VAL A 55 10.97 -1.03 8.51
N LEU A 56 10.22 -1.85 7.77
CA LEU A 56 8.93 -1.46 7.21
C LEU A 56 7.98 -0.94 8.29
N SER A 57 7.83 -1.67 9.41
CA SER A 57 6.96 -1.24 10.51
C SER A 57 7.38 0.09 11.14
N LYS A 58 8.69 0.38 11.20
CA LYS A 58 9.16 1.71 11.65
C LYS A 58 8.77 2.82 10.67
N VAL A 59 8.89 2.56 9.36
CA VAL A 59 8.48 3.52 8.32
C VAL A 59 6.96 3.72 8.39
N GLU A 60 6.18 2.64 8.50
CA GLU A 60 4.73 2.70 8.66
C GLU A 60 4.33 3.54 9.89
N ASN A 61 5.03 3.38 11.01
CA ASN A 61 4.73 4.13 12.24
C ASN A 61 5.05 5.63 12.11
N ILE A 62 6.18 5.99 11.48
CA ILE A 62 6.50 7.39 11.18
C ILE A 62 5.40 8.01 10.31
N ILE A 63 4.95 7.29 9.28
CA ILE A 63 3.86 7.76 8.42
C ILE A 63 2.57 7.94 9.22
N ARG A 64 2.23 7.02 10.14
CA ARG A 64 1.05 7.17 11.01
C ARG A 64 1.15 8.41 11.89
N GLU A 65 2.28 8.60 12.55
CA GLU A 65 2.51 9.77 13.41
C GLU A 65 2.29 11.08 12.63
N GLU A 66 2.80 11.18 11.40
CA GLU A 66 2.61 12.37 10.55
C GLU A 66 1.17 12.52 10.07
N MET A 67 0.51 11.44 9.70
CA MET A 67 -0.89 11.48 9.25
C MET A 67 -1.84 11.84 10.41
N ASP A 68 -1.64 11.24 11.58
CA ASP A 68 -2.45 11.51 12.78
C ASP A 68 -2.26 12.96 13.26
N ALA A 69 -1.02 13.49 13.18
CA ALA A 69 -0.74 14.92 13.47
C ALA A 69 -1.47 15.90 12.54
N LYS A 70 -1.94 15.41 11.37
CA LYS A 70 -2.75 16.18 10.42
C LYS A 70 -4.26 15.89 10.54
N ASP A 71 -4.71 15.30 11.66
CA ASP A 71 -6.09 14.89 11.93
C ASP A 71 -6.66 13.89 10.89
N ALA A 72 -5.81 13.11 10.24
CA ALA A 72 -6.24 12.06 9.34
C ALA A 72 -6.60 10.79 10.13
N GLN A 73 -7.59 10.04 9.65
CA GLN A 73 -8.09 8.85 10.31
C GLN A 73 -7.70 7.60 9.51
N GLU A 74 -7.01 6.65 10.16
CA GLU A 74 -6.63 5.39 9.53
C GLU A 74 -7.83 4.46 9.42
N LEU A 75 -8.00 3.86 8.24
CA LEU A 75 -8.94 2.78 7.99
C LEU A 75 -8.26 1.72 7.13
N LEU A 76 -8.94 0.62 6.84
CA LEU A 76 -8.42 -0.44 5.97
C LEU A 76 -9.49 -0.89 5.00
N MET A 77 -9.30 -0.61 3.72
CA MET A 77 -10.17 -1.06 2.64
C MET A 77 -9.82 -2.49 2.20
N PRO A 78 -10.77 -3.26 1.66
CA PRO A 78 -10.46 -4.58 1.13
C PRO A 78 -9.54 -4.51 -0.10
N ALA A 79 -8.58 -5.44 -0.19
CA ALA A 79 -7.73 -5.58 -1.37
C ALA A 79 -8.44 -6.27 -2.54
N LEU A 80 -9.42 -7.12 -2.25
CA LEU A 80 -10.28 -7.78 -3.23
C LEU A 80 -11.53 -6.92 -3.45
N ILE A 81 -11.65 -6.32 -4.62
CA ILE A 81 -12.65 -5.29 -4.93
C ILE A 81 -13.59 -5.80 -6.02
N PRO A 82 -14.92 -5.66 -5.88
CA PRO A 82 -15.84 -5.91 -6.98
C PRO A 82 -15.49 -5.04 -8.21
N GLU A 83 -15.37 -5.66 -9.39
CA GLU A 83 -14.98 -4.96 -10.62
C GLU A 83 -15.95 -3.81 -10.96
N ASP A 84 -17.23 -3.95 -10.59
CA ASP A 84 -18.28 -2.95 -10.85
C ASP A 84 -17.96 -1.57 -10.27
N VAL A 85 -17.20 -1.50 -9.17
CA VAL A 85 -16.75 -0.25 -8.56
C VAL A 85 -15.91 0.57 -9.55
N TYR A 86 -15.00 -0.08 -10.25
CA TYR A 86 -14.17 0.57 -11.29
C TYR A 86 -14.90 0.78 -12.61
N VAL A 87 -15.88 -0.05 -12.93
CA VAL A 87 -16.76 0.16 -14.10
C VAL A 87 -17.61 1.42 -13.88
N GLN A 88 -18.16 1.60 -12.68
CA GLN A 88 -18.98 2.75 -12.32
C GLN A 88 -18.20 4.07 -12.38
N SER A 89 -16.93 4.07 -11.99
CA SER A 89 -16.07 5.27 -12.09
C SER A 89 -15.54 5.53 -13.50
N GLY A 90 -15.71 4.58 -14.45
CA GLY A 90 -15.13 4.61 -15.80
C GLY A 90 -13.63 4.29 -15.84
N ARG A 91 -13.00 4.01 -14.69
CA ARG A 91 -11.53 3.76 -14.61
C ARG A 91 -11.13 2.34 -14.96
N ARG A 92 -12.10 1.41 -15.06
CA ARG A 92 -11.81 0.02 -15.44
C ARG A 92 -11.07 -0.08 -16.78
N GLU A 93 -11.50 0.68 -17.78
CA GLU A 93 -10.88 0.71 -19.10
C GLU A 93 -9.51 1.42 -19.07
N ALA A 94 -9.39 2.50 -18.30
CA ALA A 94 -8.15 3.26 -18.16
C ALA A 94 -7.01 2.41 -17.55
N PHE A 95 -7.31 1.54 -16.59
CA PHE A 95 -6.34 0.59 -16.05
C PHE A 95 -6.00 -0.54 -17.04
N GLY A 96 -6.96 -0.98 -17.84
CA GLY A 96 -6.77 -2.03 -18.85
C GLY A 96 -6.13 -3.29 -18.27
N SER A 97 -5.04 -3.74 -18.90
CA SER A 97 -4.29 -4.94 -18.51
C SER A 97 -3.40 -4.75 -17.25
N ASN A 98 -3.24 -3.54 -16.75
CA ASN A 98 -2.47 -3.30 -15.52
C ASN A 98 -3.22 -3.71 -14.25
N MET A 99 -4.49 -4.09 -14.37
CA MET A 99 -5.33 -4.52 -13.27
C MET A 99 -5.43 -6.05 -13.24
N PHE A 100 -5.02 -6.67 -12.12
CA PHE A 100 -5.28 -8.08 -11.90
C PHE A 100 -6.78 -8.33 -11.75
N SER A 101 -7.35 -9.09 -12.67
CA SER A 101 -8.78 -9.43 -12.69
C SER A 101 -8.97 -10.91 -12.47
N LEU A 102 -9.98 -11.27 -11.70
CA LEU A 102 -10.33 -12.65 -11.37
C LEU A 102 -11.84 -12.84 -11.29
N SER A 103 -12.29 -14.07 -11.32
CA SER A 103 -13.68 -14.43 -11.10
C SER A 103 -13.78 -15.42 -9.94
N ASP A 104 -14.83 -15.31 -9.14
CA ASP A 104 -15.14 -16.31 -8.14
C ASP A 104 -15.80 -17.55 -8.77
N ARG A 105 -16.14 -18.54 -7.94
CA ARG A 105 -16.81 -19.78 -8.36
C ARG A 105 -18.21 -19.58 -8.97
N TYR A 106 -18.79 -18.40 -8.78
CA TYR A 106 -20.10 -18.01 -9.32
C TYR A 106 -19.98 -17.08 -10.53
N ASN A 107 -18.76 -16.94 -11.09
CA ASN A 107 -18.43 -16.04 -12.20
C ASN A 107 -18.62 -14.56 -11.89
N LYS A 108 -18.70 -14.17 -10.62
CA LYS A 108 -18.66 -12.77 -10.23
C LYS A 108 -17.24 -12.21 -10.40
N ARG A 109 -17.14 -11.04 -11.02
CA ARG A 109 -15.87 -10.41 -11.35
C ARG A 109 -15.34 -9.58 -10.19
N TYR A 110 -14.04 -9.72 -9.95
CA TYR A 110 -13.28 -8.97 -8.95
C TYR A 110 -11.95 -8.51 -9.53
N VAL A 111 -11.34 -7.55 -8.87
CA VAL A 111 -9.99 -7.08 -9.15
C VAL A 111 -9.18 -7.04 -7.86
N LEU A 112 -7.86 -7.20 -7.96
CA LEU A 112 -6.96 -6.83 -6.87
C LEU A 112 -6.67 -5.33 -6.97
N GLY A 113 -6.90 -4.58 -5.89
CA GLY A 113 -6.88 -3.13 -5.88
C GLY A 113 -5.54 -2.52 -6.31
N PRO A 114 -5.47 -1.83 -7.46
CA PRO A 114 -4.29 -1.07 -7.87
C PRO A 114 -4.19 0.28 -7.14
N THR A 115 -5.32 0.76 -6.66
CA THR A 115 -5.56 1.97 -5.86
C THR A 115 -6.93 1.86 -5.20
N HIS A 116 -7.37 2.82 -4.39
CA HIS A 116 -8.63 2.67 -3.63
C HIS A 116 -9.51 3.93 -3.62
N GLU A 117 -9.27 4.91 -4.49
CA GLU A 117 -10.07 6.13 -4.57
C GLU A 117 -11.58 5.83 -4.62
N GLU A 118 -11.96 4.89 -5.45
CA GLU A 118 -13.36 4.50 -5.63
C GLU A 118 -13.98 3.97 -4.32
N LEU A 119 -13.25 3.13 -3.58
CA LEU A 119 -13.76 2.59 -2.32
C LEU A 119 -13.86 3.65 -1.23
N PHE A 120 -12.93 4.60 -1.18
CA PHE A 120 -13.01 5.74 -0.27
C PHE A 120 -14.23 6.63 -0.61
N ALA A 121 -14.48 6.87 -1.89
CA ALA A 121 -15.68 7.60 -2.33
C ALA A 121 -16.97 6.84 -1.97
N VAL A 122 -16.98 5.51 -2.14
CA VAL A 122 -18.12 4.68 -1.74
C VAL A 122 -18.35 4.75 -0.23
N ALA A 123 -17.31 4.59 0.58
CA ALA A 123 -17.41 4.66 2.04
C ALA A 123 -17.92 6.05 2.48
N SER A 124 -17.34 7.11 1.90
CA SER A 124 -17.80 8.48 2.15
C SER A 124 -19.28 8.67 1.83
N SER A 125 -19.76 8.10 0.71
CA SER A 125 -21.17 8.21 0.32
C SER A 125 -22.13 7.40 1.20
N MET A 126 -21.65 6.35 1.86
CA MET A 126 -22.46 5.53 2.77
C MET A 126 -22.70 6.21 4.11
N ASP A 127 -21.68 6.89 4.64
CA ASP A 127 -21.67 7.44 6.00
C ASP A 127 -21.77 8.98 6.04
N GLY A 128 -21.26 9.69 5.04
CA GLY A 128 -21.37 11.14 4.90
C GLY A 128 -22.80 11.57 4.54
N LYS A 129 -23.61 11.88 5.55
CA LYS A 129 -25.05 12.17 5.39
C LYS A 129 -25.37 13.65 5.26
N SER A 130 -24.42 14.53 5.60
CA SER A 130 -24.62 15.98 5.62
C SER A 130 -23.32 16.70 5.27
N TYR A 131 -23.46 17.88 4.63
CA TYR A 131 -22.32 18.78 4.42
C TYR A 131 -21.64 19.20 5.74
N LYS A 132 -22.34 19.06 6.87
CA LYS A 132 -21.78 19.32 8.21
C LYS A 132 -20.80 18.26 8.70
N ASP A 133 -20.77 17.10 8.06
CA ASP A 133 -19.83 16.02 8.39
C ASP A 133 -18.43 16.30 7.81
N PHE A 134 -18.34 17.26 6.86
CA PHE A 134 -17.10 17.66 6.21
C PHE A 134 -16.44 18.86 6.92
N PRO A 135 -15.12 19.05 6.83
CA PRO A 135 -14.16 18.21 6.12
C PRO A 135 -13.70 17.02 6.95
N TYR A 136 -13.19 15.98 6.29
CA TYR A 136 -12.43 14.92 6.93
C TYR A 136 -11.37 14.33 5.98
N ASN A 137 -10.37 13.72 6.58
CA ASN A 137 -9.26 13.10 5.87
C ASN A 137 -9.13 11.65 6.32
N LEU A 138 -9.13 10.75 5.36
CA LEU A 138 -9.02 9.31 5.56
C LEU A 138 -7.76 8.79 4.89
N TYR A 139 -7.05 7.86 5.53
CA TYR A 139 -5.89 7.23 4.94
C TYR A 139 -5.83 5.74 5.27
N GLN A 140 -5.02 5.03 4.53
CA GLN A 140 -4.69 3.64 4.80
C GLN A 140 -3.23 3.35 4.49
N ILE A 141 -2.72 2.26 5.10
CA ILE A 141 -1.49 1.59 4.70
C ILE A 141 -1.91 0.20 4.23
N GLN A 142 -1.93 -0.02 2.92
CA GLN A 142 -2.53 -1.19 2.32
C GLN A 142 -1.71 -1.73 1.16
N THR A 143 -1.73 -3.03 0.98
CA THR A 143 -1.16 -3.70 -0.19
C THR A 143 -1.91 -3.31 -1.46
N LYS A 144 -1.16 -2.99 -2.51
CA LYS A 144 -1.64 -2.68 -3.85
C LYS A 144 -1.10 -3.70 -4.84
N TYR A 145 -1.83 -3.91 -5.92
CA TYR A 145 -1.51 -4.87 -6.95
C TYR A 145 -1.57 -4.22 -8.33
N ARG A 146 -0.49 -4.31 -9.08
CA ARG A 146 -0.45 -3.84 -10.48
C ARG A 146 0.21 -4.90 -11.35
N ASP A 147 -0.44 -5.33 -12.43
CA ASP A 147 0.14 -6.28 -13.37
C ASP A 147 1.21 -5.60 -14.22
N GLU A 148 2.28 -5.24 -13.56
CA GLU A 148 3.43 -4.57 -14.16
C GLU A 148 4.12 -5.49 -15.16
N THR A 149 4.18 -5.05 -16.41
CA THR A 149 4.75 -5.86 -17.50
C THR A 149 6.27 -6.03 -17.39
N ARG A 150 6.96 -5.05 -16.79
CA ARG A 150 8.42 -5.06 -16.62
C ARG A 150 8.82 -4.65 -15.20
N PRO A 151 8.59 -5.51 -14.21
CA PRO A 151 9.07 -5.26 -12.87
C PRO A 151 10.60 -5.19 -12.85
N ARG A 152 11.16 -4.20 -12.13
CA ARG A 152 12.60 -3.98 -12.02
C ARG A 152 12.97 -3.07 -10.86
N TYR A 153 14.24 -2.97 -10.57
CA TYR A 153 14.81 -2.17 -9.49
C TYR A 153 14.34 -2.60 -8.09
N GLY A 154 14.27 -3.92 -7.86
CA GLY A 154 13.89 -4.50 -6.57
C GLY A 154 12.48 -4.07 -6.16
N LEU A 155 12.35 -3.35 -5.03
CA LEU A 155 11.07 -2.91 -4.50
C LEU A 155 10.50 -1.63 -5.15
N ILE A 156 11.20 -1.03 -6.13
CA ILE A 156 10.76 0.26 -6.72
C ILE A 156 9.66 0.06 -7.76
N ARG A 157 9.76 -1.00 -8.57
CA ARG A 157 8.77 -1.30 -9.61
C ARG A 157 8.37 -2.76 -9.55
N VAL A 158 7.32 -3.03 -8.82
CA VAL A 158 6.86 -4.37 -8.45
C VAL A 158 5.38 -4.56 -8.76
N ARG A 159 4.89 -5.81 -8.64
CA ARG A 159 3.49 -6.17 -8.87
C ARG A 159 2.65 -6.13 -7.60
N GLU A 160 3.30 -6.31 -6.46
CA GLU A 160 2.68 -6.24 -5.14
C GLU A 160 3.53 -5.35 -4.24
N PHE A 161 2.92 -4.34 -3.62
CA PHE A 161 3.61 -3.37 -2.77
C PHE A 161 2.66 -2.75 -1.76
N ILE A 162 3.23 -2.22 -0.68
CA ILE A 162 2.47 -1.51 0.36
C ILE A 162 2.53 -0.01 0.04
N MET A 163 1.38 0.64 0.07
CA MET A 163 1.24 2.08 -0.17
C MET A 163 0.48 2.72 0.99
N LYS A 164 0.96 3.90 1.43
CA LYS A 164 0.10 4.84 2.14
C LYS A 164 -0.60 5.69 1.10
N ASP A 165 -1.90 5.67 1.10
CA ASP A 165 -2.75 6.53 0.31
C ASP A 165 -3.75 7.25 1.23
N ALA A 166 -3.98 8.54 0.95
CA ALA A 166 -4.84 9.40 1.74
C ALA A 166 -5.77 10.19 0.82
N TYR A 167 -6.97 10.45 1.30
CA TYR A 167 -8.04 11.11 0.55
C TYR A 167 -8.73 12.11 1.46
N THR A 168 -8.81 13.35 1.01
CA THR A 168 -9.55 14.42 1.69
C THR A 168 -10.91 14.60 1.08
N PHE A 169 -11.87 14.94 1.92
CA PHE A 169 -13.23 15.20 1.52
C PHE A 169 -13.62 16.57 2.09
N ASP A 170 -13.88 17.52 1.20
CA ASP A 170 -14.10 18.90 1.53
C ASP A 170 -15.42 19.40 0.90
N VAL A 171 -15.96 20.52 1.41
CA VAL A 171 -17.25 21.07 0.95
C VAL A 171 -17.09 21.81 -0.38
N ASP A 172 -15.92 22.42 -0.59
CA ASP A 172 -15.61 23.25 -1.75
C ASP A 172 -14.10 23.25 -2.08
N GLU A 173 -13.74 23.93 -3.16
CA GLU A 173 -12.34 24.05 -3.60
C GLU A 173 -11.45 24.78 -2.58
N ALA A 174 -11.98 25.75 -1.86
CA ALA A 174 -11.21 26.47 -0.84
C ALA A 174 -10.85 25.56 0.33
N GLY A 175 -11.76 24.66 0.74
CA GLY A 175 -11.49 23.60 1.71
C GLY A 175 -10.43 22.63 1.21
N LEU A 176 -10.51 22.23 -0.06
CA LEU A 176 -9.51 21.35 -0.69
C LEU A 176 -8.11 21.98 -0.69
N ASP A 177 -7.99 23.26 -0.98
CA ASP A 177 -6.71 23.99 -0.93
C ASP A 177 -6.13 24.01 0.51
N VAL A 178 -6.98 24.19 1.52
CA VAL A 178 -6.58 24.11 2.93
C VAL A 178 -6.06 22.71 3.26
N ALA A 179 -6.79 21.66 2.86
CA ALA A 179 -6.39 20.28 3.09
C ALA A 179 -5.08 19.93 2.38
N TYR A 180 -4.91 20.39 1.13
CA TYR A 180 -3.66 20.20 0.38
C TYR A 180 -2.46 20.86 1.07
N ASN A 181 -2.57 22.11 1.46
CA ASN A 181 -1.50 22.84 2.15
C ASN A 181 -1.17 22.20 3.50
N LYS A 182 -2.19 21.73 4.26
CA LYS A 182 -1.99 21.01 5.51
C LYS A 182 -1.16 19.72 5.32
N MET A 183 -1.29 19.05 4.17
CA MET A 183 -0.49 17.85 3.86
C MET A 183 0.91 18.20 3.32
N TYR A 184 1.09 19.38 2.75
CA TYR A 184 2.37 19.84 2.20
C TYR A 184 3.35 20.26 3.32
N ASP A 185 2.88 20.92 4.38
CA ASP A 185 3.67 21.39 5.54
C ASP A 185 4.13 20.23 6.43
#